data_004d500fe87ed0a4e0fee703256161eb
#
_entry.id   004d500fe87ed0a4e0fee703256161eb
#
_cell.length_a   1.000
_cell.length_b   1.000
_cell.length_c   1.000
_cell.angle_alpha   90.00
_cell.angle_beta   90.00
_cell.angle_gamma   90.00
#
_symmetry.space_group_name_H-M   'P 1'
#
loop_
_entity.id
_entity.type
_entity.pdbx_description
1 polymer ?
#
loop_
_entity_poly.entity_id
_entity_poly.type
_entity_poly.pdbx_seq_one_letter_code
_entity_poly.pdbx_strand_id
1 'polypeptide(L)'
;MWQIRICKRALAETGRCAGCRGPNDNKPAFCSERCGIILCEKRKSNGYLFCDECPDFPCADVMEKETRYGSQYPLRESPLENLRFIREAGMAAFLERERKLWTCSACGGVICVHTGVCSGCGRQYAGSI
;
A
#
# COMPACT_ATOMS: atom_id res chain seq x y z
N MET A 1 -1.88 4.93 -2.57
CA MET A 1 -0.63 5.08 -3.27
C MET A 1 0.11 3.78 -3.35
N TRP A 2 0.97 3.39 -2.44
CA TRP A 2 1.51 2.04 -2.52
C TRP A 2 0.40 0.98 -2.52
N GLN A 3 -0.73 1.25 -1.90
CA GLN A 3 -1.87 0.33 -1.86
C GLN A 3 -2.58 0.14 -3.20
N ILE A 4 -2.42 1.05 -4.14
CA ILE A 4 -2.96 0.83 -5.49
C ILE A 4 -2.28 -0.38 -6.15
N ARG A 5 -1.03 -0.62 -5.82
CA ARG A 5 -0.22 -1.68 -6.41
C ARG A 5 -0.58 -3.07 -5.92
N ILE A 6 -1.22 -3.15 -4.76
CA ILE A 6 -1.58 -4.44 -4.18
C ILE A 6 -2.95 -4.91 -4.62
N CYS A 7 -3.63 -4.15 -5.47
CA CYS A 7 -5.03 -4.39 -5.79
C CYS A 7 -5.30 -5.30 -6.97
N LYS A 8 -4.46 -6.31 -7.24
CA LYS A 8 -4.84 -7.35 -8.19
C LYS A 8 -6.14 -8.02 -7.77
N ARG A 9 -6.30 -8.27 -6.48
CA ARG A 9 -7.52 -8.84 -5.92
C ARG A 9 -8.70 -7.91 -6.12
N ALA A 10 -8.53 -6.63 -5.81
CA ALA A 10 -9.57 -5.63 -6.01
C ALA A 10 -9.94 -5.47 -7.50
N LEU A 11 -8.94 -5.51 -8.38
CA LEU A 11 -9.18 -5.49 -9.82
C LEU A 11 -10.03 -6.67 -10.30
N ALA A 12 -9.80 -7.85 -9.71
CA ALA A 12 -10.53 -9.06 -10.08
C ALA A 12 -11.95 -9.07 -9.49
N GLU A 13 -12.12 -8.57 -8.27
CA GLU A 13 -13.39 -8.67 -7.53
C GLU A 13 -14.33 -7.48 -7.76
N THR A 14 -13.78 -6.26 -7.84
CA THR A 14 -14.57 -5.02 -7.82
C THR A 14 -14.26 -4.07 -8.96
N GLY A 15 -13.41 -4.48 -9.91
CA GLY A 15 -12.88 -3.59 -10.92
C GLY A 15 -11.70 -2.78 -10.37
N ARG A 16 -11.36 -1.67 -11.04
CA ARG A 16 -10.18 -0.91 -10.69
C ARG A 16 -10.42 -0.02 -9.47
N CYS A 17 -9.67 -0.28 -8.42
CA CYS A 17 -9.68 0.57 -7.22
C CYS A 17 -8.95 1.88 -7.49
N ALA A 18 -9.56 3.00 -7.10
CA ALA A 18 -9.00 4.34 -7.26
C ALA A 18 -7.94 4.69 -6.20
N GLY A 19 -7.66 3.78 -5.28
CA GLY A 19 -6.72 3.99 -4.18
C GLY A 19 -7.40 4.36 -2.87
N CYS A 20 -6.63 4.35 -1.81
CA CYS A 20 -7.16 4.49 -0.44
C CYS A 20 -7.81 5.86 -0.19
N ARG A 21 -7.39 6.86 -0.89
CA ARG A 21 -7.93 8.22 -0.75
C ARG A 21 -8.98 8.56 -1.79
N GLY A 22 -9.22 7.66 -2.73
CA GLY A 22 -10.23 7.84 -3.75
C GLY A 22 -11.62 7.41 -3.28
N PRO A 23 -12.62 7.43 -4.18
CA PRO A 23 -13.97 6.98 -3.85
C PRO A 23 -14.00 5.50 -3.47
N ASN A 24 -15.04 5.12 -2.72
CA ASN A 24 -15.17 3.76 -2.20
C ASN A 24 -15.71 2.74 -3.21
N ASP A 25 -16.14 3.18 -4.38
CA ASP A 25 -16.93 2.39 -5.32
C ASP A 25 -16.30 1.04 -5.69
N ASN A 26 -14.99 1.01 -5.88
CA ASN A 26 -14.29 -0.21 -6.27
C ASN A 26 -13.30 -0.68 -5.21
N LYS A 27 -13.42 -0.19 -3.98
CA LYS A 27 -12.58 -0.67 -2.88
C LYS A 27 -13.08 -2.00 -2.35
N PRO A 28 -12.16 -2.91 -1.97
CA PRO A 28 -12.56 -4.09 -1.20
C PRO A 28 -13.28 -3.66 0.09
N ALA A 29 -14.25 -4.46 0.53
CA ALA A 29 -15.06 -4.14 1.71
C ALA A 29 -14.21 -3.86 2.95
N PHE A 30 -13.14 -4.62 3.16
CA PHE A 30 -12.22 -4.37 4.27
C PHE A 30 -11.68 -2.94 4.23
N CYS A 31 -11.30 -2.44 3.06
CA CYS A 31 -10.69 -1.11 2.92
C CYS A 31 -11.68 0.00 3.22
N SER A 32 -12.91 -0.10 2.73
CA SER A 32 -13.92 0.94 2.91
C SER A 32 -14.62 0.89 4.27
N GLU A 33 -14.68 -0.28 4.90
CA GLU A 33 -15.49 -0.49 6.10
C GLU A 33 -14.68 -0.74 7.37
N ARG A 34 -13.46 -1.26 7.26
CA ARG A 34 -12.71 -1.74 8.43
C ARG A 34 -11.27 -1.28 8.53
N CYS A 35 -10.72 -0.62 7.50
CA CYS A 35 -9.33 -0.20 7.56
C CYS A 35 -9.16 1.00 8.51
N GLY A 36 -8.46 0.79 9.62
CA GLY A 36 -8.23 1.82 10.63
C GLY A 36 -7.46 3.03 10.13
N ILE A 37 -6.65 2.88 9.09
CA ILE A 37 -5.91 4.00 8.49
C ILE A 37 -6.83 4.84 7.60
N ILE A 38 -7.61 4.20 6.73
CA ILE A 38 -8.54 4.90 5.84
C ILE A 38 -9.63 5.62 6.65
N LEU A 39 -10.12 4.97 7.71
CA LEU A 39 -11.22 5.46 8.52
C LEU A 39 -10.77 6.32 9.71
N CYS A 40 -9.48 6.59 9.86
CA CYS A 40 -8.95 7.33 11.00
C CYS A 40 -9.51 8.75 11.10
N GLU A 41 -10.29 9.01 12.13
CA GLU A 41 -10.90 10.33 12.36
C GLU A 41 -9.86 11.41 12.65
N LYS A 42 -8.79 11.08 13.36
CA LYS A 42 -7.73 12.04 13.64
C LYS A 42 -7.06 12.52 12.36
N ARG A 43 -6.78 11.59 11.43
CA ARG A 43 -6.20 11.95 10.13
C ARG A 43 -7.15 12.83 9.32
N LYS A 44 -8.43 12.46 9.27
CA LYS A 44 -9.44 13.19 8.51
C LYS A 44 -9.70 14.59 9.07
N SER A 45 -9.89 14.69 10.38
CA SER A 45 -10.24 15.97 11.01
C SER A 45 -9.09 16.96 11.03
N ASN A 46 -7.84 16.49 11.02
CA ASN A 46 -6.66 17.35 10.95
C ASN A 46 -6.17 17.58 9.50
N GLY A 47 -6.80 16.94 8.52
CA GLY A 47 -6.41 17.08 7.12
C GLY A 47 -5.06 16.47 6.77
N TYR A 48 -4.57 15.52 7.55
CA TYR A 48 -3.31 14.84 7.23
C TYR A 48 -3.47 14.01 5.97
N LEU A 49 -2.58 14.19 5.02
CA LEU A 49 -2.57 13.40 3.80
C LEU A 49 -2.16 11.97 4.08
N PHE A 50 -1.14 11.79 4.91
CA PHE A 50 -0.64 10.48 5.32
C PHE A 50 -0.28 10.51 6.80
N CYS A 51 -0.11 9.32 7.37
CA CYS A 51 0.14 9.17 8.82
C CYS A 51 1.48 9.74 9.28
N ASP A 52 2.43 9.97 8.38
CA ASP A 52 3.72 10.60 8.72
C ASP A 52 3.55 12.02 9.28
N GLU A 53 2.45 12.70 8.95
CA GLU A 53 2.16 14.04 9.45
C GLU A 53 1.55 14.01 10.86
N CYS A 54 1.04 12.85 11.30
CA CYS A 54 0.37 12.71 12.58
C CYS A 54 1.37 12.67 13.75
N PRO A 55 1.15 13.46 14.83
CA PRO A 55 2.04 13.42 16.00
C PRO A 55 2.00 12.10 16.77
N ASP A 56 0.94 11.28 16.58
CA ASP A 56 0.85 9.95 17.20
C ASP A 56 1.54 8.86 16.40
N PHE A 57 2.15 9.19 15.27
CA PHE A 57 2.88 8.23 14.44
C PHE A 57 4.14 7.70 15.17
N PRO A 58 4.39 6.38 15.21
CA PRO A 58 3.52 5.32 14.70
C PRO A 58 2.45 4.92 15.73
N CYS A 59 1.19 4.91 15.30
CA CYS A 59 0.07 4.49 16.15
C CYS A 59 -0.20 2.98 16.02
N ALA A 60 -1.17 2.47 16.80
CA ALA A 60 -1.52 1.05 16.78
C ALA A 60 -1.96 0.56 15.42
N ASP A 61 -2.71 1.38 14.66
CA ASP A 61 -3.18 1.01 13.32
C ASP A 61 -2.02 0.86 12.33
N VAL A 62 -1.04 1.75 12.39
CA VAL A 62 0.18 1.66 11.57
C VAL A 62 0.98 0.43 11.95
N MET A 63 1.13 0.14 13.23
CA MET A 63 1.87 -1.02 13.69
C MET A 63 1.18 -2.34 13.36
N GLU A 64 -0.14 -2.37 13.32
CA GLU A 64 -0.89 -3.53 12.86
C GLU A 64 -0.57 -3.82 11.38
N LYS A 65 -0.55 -2.80 10.54
CA LYS A 65 -0.17 -2.95 9.13
C LYS A 65 1.28 -3.40 8.99
N GLU A 66 2.17 -2.85 9.82
CA GLU A 66 3.59 -3.26 9.81
C GLU A 66 3.74 -4.75 10.09
N THR A 67 3.05 -5.26 11.10
CA THR A 67 3.09 -6.68 11.43
C THR A 67 2.54 -7.53 10.29
N ARG A 68 1.41 -7.13 9.73
CA ARG A 68 0.77 -7.87 8.64
C ARG A 68 1.64 -7.96 7.39
N TYR A 69 2.14 -6.82 6.91
CA TYR A 69 2.93 -6.78 5.68
C TYR A 69 4.36 -7.27 5.87
N GLY A 70 4.85 -7.28 7.10
CA GLY A 70 6.17 -7.82 7.42
C GLY A 70 6.21 -9.34 7.54
N SER A 71 5.08 -10.01 7.74
CA SER A 71 5.07 -11.43 8.07
C SER A 71 4.08 -12.31 7.29
N GLN A 72 2.97 -11.75 6.82
CA GLN A 72 1.88 -12.57 6.27
C GLN A 72 1.89 -12.73 4.76
N TYR A 73 2.62 -11.89 4.03
CA TYR A 73 2.60 -11.90 2.58
C TYR A 73 3.94 -12.37 1.99
N PRO A 74 3.93 -12.91 0.75
CA PRO A 74 5.15 -13.46 0.13
C PRO A 74 6.26 -12.45 -0.03
N LEU A 75 5.93 -11.22 -0.38
CA LEU A 75 6.89 -10.12 -0.46
C LEU A 75 6.67 -9.20 0.71
N ARG A 76 7.74 -8.91 1.42
CA ARG A 76 7.68 -8.04 2.58
C ARG A 76 7.54 -6.58 2.17
N GLU A 77 6.67 -5.89 2.87
CA GLU A 77 6.49 -4.45 2.76
C GLU A 77 6.50 -3.86 4.16
N SER A 78 7.06 -2.67 4.30
CA SER A 78 7.08 -1.98 5.59
C SER A 78 6.34 -0.64 5.49
N PRO A 79 5.06 -0.58 5.91
CA PRO A 79 4.35 0.69 6.00
C PRO A 79 5.05 1.70 6.89
N LEU A 80 5.67 1.25 7.97
CA LEU A 80 6.42 2.10 8.89
C LEU A 80 7.61 2.78 8.19
N GLU A 81 8.44 1.99 7.51
CA GLU A 81 9.58 2.51 6.77
C GLU A 81 9.15 3.42 5.62
N ASN A 82 8.06 3.07 4.94
CA ASN A 82 7.50 3.88 3.87
C ASN A 82 7.10 5.26 4.36
N LEU A 83 6.40 5.33 5.48
CA LEU A 83 5.96 6.59 6.05
C LEU A 83 7.13 7.42 6.58
N ARG A 84 8.14 6.77 7.17
CA ARG A 84 9.37 7.46 7.57
C ARG A 84 10.11 8.03 6.38
N PHE A 85 10.21 7.27 5.30
CA PHE A 85 10.85 7.73 4.06
C PHE A 85 10.11 8.94 3.47
N ILE A 86 8.78 8.93 3.46
CA ILE A 86 7.98 10.07 3.01
C ILE A 86 8.29 11.31 3.85
N ARG A 87 8.37 11.14 5.17
CA ARG A 87 8.68 12.25 6.09
C ARG A 87 10.05 12.84 5.81
N GLU A 88 11.04 12.00 5.56
CA GLU A 88 12.43 12.42 5.38
C GLU A 88 12.75 12.91 3.98
N ALA A 89 12.29 12.22 2.96
CA ALA A 89 12.68 12.45 1.56
C ALA A 89 11.56 13.05 0.70
N GLY A 90 10.32 13.03 1.17
CA GLY A 90 9.17 13.57 0.45
C GLY A 90 8.47 12.55 -0.43
N MET A 91 7.27 12.92 -0.86
CA MET A 91 6.38 12.03 -1.62
C MET A 91 6.94 11.69 -3.01
N ALA A 92 7.54 12.65 -3.71
CA ALA A 92 8.07 12.43 -5.05
C ALA A 92 9.17 11.35 -5.06
N ALA A 93 10.09 11.43 -4.10
CA ALA A 93 11.16 10.43 -3.95
C ALA A 93 10.59 9.06 -3.57
N PHE A 94 9.57 9.03 -2.72
CA PHE A 94 8.89 7.80 -2.33
C PHE A 94 8.24 7.13 -3.54
N LEU A 95 7.49 7.87 -4.34
CA LEU A 95 6.81 7.32 -5.52
C LEU A 95 7.79 6.78 -6.55
N GLU A 96 8.92 7.45 -6.75
CA GLU A 96 9.97 6.96 -7.66
C GLU A 96 10.59 5.66 -7.16
N ARG A 97 10.87 5.58 -5.86
CA ARG A 97 11.37 4.35 -5.24
C ARG A 97 10.39 3.21 -5.41
N GLU A 98 9.10 3.46 -5.17
CA GLU A 98 8.03 2.45 -5.30
C GLU A 98 7.86 2.01 -6.74
N ARG A 99 7.96 2.93 -7.68
CA ARG A 99 7.90 2.59 -9.11
C ARG A 99 9.00 1.59 -9.48
N LYS A 100 10.22 1.81 -9.00
CA LYS A 100 11.34 0.90 -9.28
C LYS A 100 11.16 -0.46 -8.62
N LEU A 101 10.72 -0.48 -7.36
CA LEU A 101 10.57 -1.72 -6.60
C LEU A 101 9.48 -2.63 -7.14
N TRP A 102 8.36 -2.06 -7.55
CA TRP A 102 7.15 -2.81 -7.87
C TRP A 102 6.86 -2.91 -9.36
N THR A 103 7.80 -2.51 -10.20
CA THR A 103 7.68 -2.66 -11.65
C THR A 103 8.41 -3.92 -12.09
N CYS A 104 7.69 -4.80 -12.81
CA CYS A 104 8.25 -6.04 -13.33
C CYS A 104 9.34 -5.76 -14.36
N SER A 105 10.51 -6.34 -14.17
CA SER A 105 11.63 -6.20 -15.11
C SER A 105 11.40 -6.90 -16.45
N ALA A 106 10.46 -7.85 -16.49
CA ALA A 106 10.18 -8.62 -17.69
C ALA A 106 9.16 -7.95 -18.61
N CYS A 107 8.11 -7.31 -18.05
CA CYS A 107 7.02 -6.77 -18.86
C CYS A 107 6.61 -5.33 -18.52
N GLY A 108 7.19 -4.73 -17.47
CA GLY A 108 6.80 -3.40 -17.01
C GLY A 108 5.49 -3.35 -16.24
N GLY A 109 4.86 -4.49 -15.98
CA GLY A 109 3.64 -4.55 -15.18
C GLY A 109 3.89 -4.35 -13.69
N VAL A 110 2.81 -4.31 -12.91
CA VAL A 110 2.89 -4.10 -11.47
C VAL A 110 2.98 -5.43 -10.73
N ILE A 111 3.98 -5.54 -9.84
CA ILE A 111 4.15 -6.70 -8.97
C ILE A 111 3.17 -6.57 -7.80
N CYS A 112 2.40 -7.62 -7.52
CA CYS A 112 1.43 -7.63 -6.41
C CYS A 112 2.10 -8.12 -5.12
N VAL A 113 2.07 -7.30 -4.07
CA VAL A 113 2.66 -7.66 -2.78
C VAL A 113 1.93 -8.85 -2.12
N HIS A 114 0.63 -8.97 -2.32
CA HIS A 114 -0.15 -10.04 -1.70
C HIS A 114 0.16 -11.43 -2.28
N THR A 115 0.43 -11.50 -3.57
CA THR A 115 0.66 -12.78 -4.25
C THR A 115 2.11 -13.02 -4.62
N GLY A 116 2.92 -11.97 -4.64
CA GLY A 116 4.30 -12.05 -5.11
C GLY A 116 4.43 -12.27 -6.61
N VAL A 117 3.39 -11.96 -7.38
CA VAL A 117 3.30 -12.24 -8.81
C VAL A 117 3.06 -10.96 -9.59
N CYS A 118 3.70 -10.82 -10.75
CA CYS A 118 3.42 -9.71 -11.65
C CYS A 118 2.00 -9.80 -12.20
N SER A 119 1.25 -8.70 -12.08
CA SER A 119 -0.12 -8.64 -12.57
C SER A 119 -0.22 -8.63 -14.11
N GLY A 120 0.88 -8.32 -14.81
CA GLY A 120 0.93 -8.30 -16.26
C GLY A 120 1.29 -9.65 -16.87
N CYS A 121 2.48 -10.17 -16.57
CA CYS A 121 3.00 -11.39 -17.22
C CYS A 121 2.95 -12.65 -16.36
N GLY A 122 2.59 -12.55 -15.09
CA GLY A 122 2.51 -13.70 -14.19
C GLY A 122 3.85 -14.16 -13.61
N ARG A 123 4.94 -13.45 -13.88
CA ARG A 123 6.26 -13.81 -13.32
C ARG A 123 6.20 -13.80 -11.79
N GLN A 124 6.77 -14.84 -11.17
CA GLN A 124 6.82 -14.95 -9.73
C GLN A 124 8.05 -14.26 -9.15
N TYR A 125 7.83 -13.48 -8.10
CA TYR A 125 8.87 -12.82 -7.31
C TYR A 125 8.90 -13.32 -5.87
N ALA A 126 7.88 -14.06 -5.46
CA ALA A 126 7.83 -14.66 -4.13
C ALA A 126 9.01 -15.65 -3.96
N GLY A 127 9.67 -15.58 -2.80
CA GLY A 127 10.82 -16.42 -2.52
C GLY A 127 12.14 -15.90 -3.07
N SER A 128 12.12 -14.79 -3.78
CA SER A 128 13.32 -14.14 -4.35
C SER A 128 14.03 -13.22 -3.36
N ILE A 129 13.43 -13.03 -2.21
CA ILE A 129 13.92 -12.11 -1.18
C ILE A 129 14.34 -12.91 0.05
#